data_5e198d718c5864d514b953e162c626a6
#
_entry.id   5e198d718c5864d514b953e162c626a6
#
_cell.length_a   1.000
_cell.length_b   1.000
_cell.length_c   1.000
_cell.angle_alpha   90.00
_cell.angle_beta   90.00
_cell.angle_gamma   90.00
#
_symmetry.space_group_name_H-M   'P 1'
#
loop_
_entity.id
_entity.type
_entity.pdbx_description
1 polymer ?
#
loop_
_entity_poly.entity_id
_entity_poly.type
_entity_poly.pdbx_seq_one_letter_code
_entity_poly.pdbx_strand_id
1 'polypeptide(L)'
;MKKRLLSLALCLVLVVGLFSGLTVNASAGKIDDLKKEIAEKLIKEKIEQFKEEFEIPDLDMDAILSSFGAAATSGDFGENNCLHWEVSTGVLSGKTLTISGTGAMPDFNFPEGNLAPWWNYEALGMLTSFGNFKLEGELKKVVIKDGVTNVSNYALFFLPAATQITLPESVTSIGRYGIALCSKLNGISLPRAVTAIGDFGLAGNSFTAVSLPDGLQALGRGAFDACASLSGMTLPAAITAVPDKCFNDCTKLLTVDYKRAR
;
A
#
# COMPACT_ATOMS: atom_id res chain seq x y z
N MET A 1 1.77 -16.11 8.48
CA MET A 1 1.84 -14.93 7.63
C MET A 1 0.59 -14.61 6.84
N LYS A 2 0.07 -15.46 5.93
CA LYS A 2 -1.27 -15.20 5.33
C LYS A 2 -2.34 -14.87 6.38
N LYS A 3 -2.29 -15.51 7.57
CA LYS A 3 -3.16 -15.16 8.71
C LYS A 3 -2.85 -13.78 9.32
N ARG A 4 -1.60 -13.32 9.30
CA ARG A 4 -1.20 -12.00 9.83
C ARG A 4 -1.59 -10.88 8.88
N LEU A 5 -1.29 -11.02 7.57
CA LEU A 5 -1.76 -10.09 6.52
C LEU A 5 -3.29 -10.05 6.43
N LEU A 6 -3.96 -11.20 6.57
CA LEU A 6 -5.42 -11.28 6.61
C LEU A 6 -5.99 -10.63 7.88
N SER A 7 -5.30 -10.76 9.03
CA SER A 7 -5.64 -10.09 10.28
C SER A 7 -5.54 -8.56 10.15
N LEU A 8 -4.54 -8.09 9.45
CA LEU A 8 -4.27 -6.68 9.14
C LEU A 8 -5.36 -6.06 8.28
N ALA A 9 -5.65 -6.69 7.16
CA ALA A 9 -6.74 -6.30 6.29
C ALA A 9 -8.08 -6.35 7.04
N LEU A 10 -8.31 -7.40 7.83
CA LEU A 10 -9.52 -7.56 8.62
C LEU A 10 -9.65 -6.50 9.72
N CYS A 11 -8.54 -6.11 10.37
CA CYS A 11 -8.55 -5.05 11.39
C CYS A 11 -8.82 -3.68 10.79
N LEU A 12 -8.13 -3.32 9.71
CA LEU A 12 -8.36 -2.05 9.02
C LEU A 12 -9.81 -1.95 8.52
N VAL A 13 -10.33 -3.04 7.99
CA VAL A 13 -11.69 -3.10 7.43
C VAL A 13 -12.75 -3.17 8.52
N LEU A 14 -12.53 -3.86 9.63
CA LEU A 14 -13.42 -3.84 10.79
C LEU A 14 -13.48 -2.45 11.41
N VAL A 15 -12.35 -1.77 11.53
CA VAL A 15 -12.27 -0.40 12.03
C VAL A 15 -13.08 0.54 11.13
N VAL A 16 -12.82 0.55 9.84
CA VAL A 16 -13.52 1.41 8.88
C VAL A 16 -15.00 1.00 8.72
N GLY A 17 -15.31 -0.32 8.70
CA GLY A 17 -16.67 -0.83 8.56
C GLY A 17 -17.59 -0.54 9.73
N LEU A 18 -17.07 -0.55 10.94
CA LEU A 18 -17.86 -0.24 12.14
C LEU A 18 -18.20 1.25 12.25
N PHE A 19 -17.31 2.15 11.78
CA PHE A 19 -17.58 3.58 11.79
C PHE A 19 -18.49 4.04 10.66
N SER A 20 -18.45 3.42 9.48
CA SER A 20 -19.37 3.77 8.38
C SER A 20 -20.79 3.24 8.58
N GLY A 21 -20.97 2.16 9.36
CA GLY A 21 -22.29 1.67 9.78
C GLY A 21 -22.96 2.50 10.88
N LEU A 22 -22.24 3.46 11.47
CA LEU A 22 -22.70 4.27 12.60
C LEU A 22 -23.44 5.56 12.19
N THR A 23 -23.62 5.85 10.91
CA THR A 23 -24.63 6.82 10.46
C THR A 23 -26.03 6.19 10.48
N VAL A 24 -26.36 5.46 11.54
CA VAL A 24 -27.68 4.90 11.74
C VAL A 24 -28.56 5.90 12.48
N ASN A 25 -29.73 6.15 11.87
CA ASN A 25 -30.85 6.89 12.40
C ASN A 25 -30.94 6.92 13.94
N ALA A 26 -31.10 8.11 14.47
CA ALA A 26 -31.20 8.48 15.89
C ALA A 26 -32.44 7.92 16.64
N SER A 27 -32.89 6.70 16.37
CA SER A 27 -34.07 6.14 17.04
C SER A 27 -33.95 4.75 17.65
N ALA A 28 -32.75 4.14 17.66
CA ALA A 28 -32.55 2.83 18.29
C ALA A 28 -31.72 2.99 19.56
N GLY A 29 -32.36 2.73 20.70
CA GLY A 29 -31.88 3.03 22.05
C GLY A 29 -30.68 2.21 22.56
N LYS A 30 -30.43 2.26 23.87
CA LYS A 30 -29.32 1.72 24.71
C LYS A 30 -28.54 0.48 24.22
N ILE A 31 -29.14 -0.37 23.37
CA ILE A 31 -28.48 -1.57 22.82
C ILE A 31 -27.48 -1.19 21.73
N ASP A 32 -27.75 -0.13 20.98
CA ASP A 32 -26.84 0.32 19.91
C ASP A 32 -25.66 1.10 20.49
N ASP A 33 -25.86 1.82 21.61
CA ASP A 33 -24.79 2.48 22.34
C ASP A 33 -23.83 1.45 22.94
N LEU A 34 -24.35 0.35 23.52
CA LEU A 34 -23.53 -0.73 24.06
C LEU A 34 -22.76 -1.49 22.96
N LYS A 35 -23.39 -1.74 21.82
CA LYS A 35 -22.73 -2.35 20.66
C LYS A 35 -21.61 -1.45 20.15
N LYS A 36 -21.84 -0.13 20.14
CA LYS A 36 -20.85 0.87 19.75
C LYS A 36 -19.65 0.85 20.69
N GLU A 37 -19.88 0.88 22.00
CA GLU A 37 -18.82 0.85 23.02
C GLU A 37 -17.98 -0.42 22.94
N ILE A 38 -18.62 -1.60 22.77
CA ILE A 38 -17.94 -2.88 22.59
C ILE A 38 -17.12 -2.89 21.30
N ALA A 39 -17.68 -2.35 20.20
CA ALA A 39 -16.99 -2.25 18.93
C ALA A 39 -15.76 -1.34 19.03
N GLU A 40 -15.88 -0.16 19.63
CA GLU A 40 -14.78 0.78 19.85
C GLU A 40 -13.65 0.15 20.69
N LYS A 41 -14.00 -0.59 21.74
CA LYS A 41 -13.02 -1.28 22.58
C LYS A 41 -12.28 -2.37 21.80
N LEU A 42 -13.01 -3.19 21.03
CA LEU A 42 -12.43 -4.26 20.23
C LEU A 42 -11.52 -3.71 19.13
N ILE A 43 -11.91 -2.58 18.55
CA ILE A 43 -11.12 -1.85 17.56
C ILE A 43 -9.81 -1.36 18.18
N LYS A 44 -9.86 -0.71 19.34
CA LYS A 44 -8.66 -0.22 20.04
C LYS A 44 -7.68 -1.37 20.35
N GLU A 45 -8.17 -2.48 20.88
CA GLU A 45 -7.33 -3.65 21.14
C GLU A 45 -6.66 -4.19 19.85
N LYS A 46 -7.41 -4.20 18.74
CA LYS A 46 -6.88 -4.66 17.45
C LYS A 46 -5.89 -3.69 16.83
N ILE A 47 -6.08 -2.39 17.01
CA ILE A 47 -5.15 -1.36 16.59
C ILE A 47 -3.83 -1.48 17.34
N GLU A 48 -3.87 -1.64 18.67
CA GLU A 48 -2.65 -1.81 19.46
C GLU A 48 -1.88 -3.08 19.06
N GLN A 49 -2.59 -4.20 18.86
CA GLN A 49 -2.00 -5.41 18.32
C GLN A 49 -1.32 -5.18 16.96
N PHE A 50 -1.93 -4.35 16.11
CA PHE A 50 -1.42 -3.98 14.82
C PHE A 50 -0.16 -3.12 14.92
N LYS A 51 -0.17 -2.11 15.78
CA LYS A 51 0.99 -1.23 16.03
C LYS A 51 2.22 -2.04 16.46
N GLU A 52 2.02 -3.00 17.37
CA GLU A 52 3.07 -3.89 17.86
C GLU A 52 3.59 -4.83 16.76
N GLU A 53 2.67 -5.47 16.01
CA GLU A 53 3.02 -6.47 15.00
C GLU A 53 3.80 -5.87 13.81
N PHE A 54 3.49 -4.61 13.46
CA PHE A 54 4.11 -3.92 12.31
C PHE A 54 5.12 -2.85 12.69
N GLU A 55 5.45 -2.72 13.97
CA GLU A 55 6.38 -1.71 14.46
C GLU A 55 5.98 -0.28 14.03
N ILE A 56 4.68 0.05 14.11
CA ILE A 56 4.12 1.38 13.81
C ILE A 56 3.51 1.97 15.09
N PRO A 57 4.32 2.41 16.07
CA PRO A 57 3.84 2.85 17.39
C PRO A 57 2.97 4.11 17.31
N ASP A 58 3.22 4.97 16.32
CA ASP A 58 2.59 6.30 16.20
C ASP A 58 1.35 6.31 15.29
N LEU A 59 0.69 5.16 15.09
CA LEU A 59 -0.52 5.06 14.27
C LEU A 59 -1.67 5.83 14.91
N ASP A 60 -2.06 6.96 14.30
CA ASP A 60 -3.19 7.78 14.70
C ASP A 60 -4.45 7.39 13.90
N MET A 61 -5.26 6.54 14.52
CA MET A 61 -6.50 6.07 13.88
C MET A 61 -7.58 7.14 13.80
N ASP A 62 -7.62 8.08 14.74
CA ASP A 62 -8.60 9.15 14.72
C ASP A 62 -8.28 10.12 13.56
N ALA A 63 -7.00 10.40 13.31
CA ALA A 63 -6.57 11.16 12.15
C ALA A 63 -6.90 10.44 10.84
N ILE A 64 -6.67 9.13 10.75
CA ILE A 64 -7.03 8.31 9.58
C ILE A 64 -8.55 8.36 9.35
N LEU A 65 -9.34 8.09 10.37
CA LEU A 65 -10.81 8.08 10.25
C LEU A 65 -11.38 9.46 9.89
N SER A 66 -10.81 10.54 10.41
CA SER A 66 -11.23 11.91 10.09
C SER A 66 -10.93 12.30 8.65
N SER A 67 -9.96 11.64 8.00
CA SER A 67 -9.61 11.87 6.60
C SER A 67 -10.60 11.27 5.59
N PHE A 68 -11.50 10.37 6.02
CA PHE A 68 -12.53 9.80 5.15
C PHE A 68 -13.62 10.82 4.82
N GLY A 69 -13.49 11.44 3.63
CA GLY A 69 -14.51 12.29 3.02
C GLY A 69 -15.33 11.54 1.95
N ALA A 70 -16.18 12.26 1.22
CA ALA A 70 -16.80 11.72 0.01
C ALA A 70 -15.68 11.33 -0.98
N ALA A 71 -15.73 10.08 -1.50
CA ALA A 71 -14.68 9.59 -2.39
C ALA A 71 -14.68 10.37 -3.71
N ALA A 72 -13.73 11.27 -3.88
CA ALA A 72 -13.44 11.87 -5.17
C ALA A 72 -12.90 10.80 -6.12
N THR A 73 -13.14 10.97 -7.42
CA THR A 73 -12.61 10.07 -8.47
C THR A 73 -11.42 10.68 -9.20
N SER A 74 -11.09 11.93 -8.91
CA SER A 74 -9.95 12.65 -9.46
C SER A 74 -9.62 13.87 -8.62
N GLY A 75 -8.42 14.42 -8.80
CA GLY A 75 -7.99 15.64 -8.16
C GLY A 75 -6.54 15.98 -8.43
N ASP A 76 -6.16 17.21 -8.10
CA ASP A 76 -4.79 17.68 -8.20
C ASP A 76 -4.09 17.58 -6.85
N PHE A 77 -2.78 17.37 -6.86
CA PHE A 77 -1.97 17.22 -5.65
C PHE A 77 -0.49 17.55 -5.95
N GLY A 78 0.35 17.47 -4.93
CA GLY A 78 1.77 17.82 -5.04
C GLY A 78 2.01 19.31 -4.88
N GLU A 79 3.27 19.70 -4.95
CA GLU A 79 3.67 21.10 -4.84
C GLU A 79 3.06 21.90 -6.02
N ASN A 80 2.35 22.97 -5.71
CA ASN A 80 1.64 23.80 -6.69
C ASN A 80 0.64 23.03 -7.59
N ASN A 81 0.08 21.91 -7.11
CA ASN A 81 -0.84 21.05 -7.86
C ASN A 81 -0.24 20.55 -9.19
N CYS A 82 1.06 20.27 -9.20
CA CYS A 82 1.77 19.82 -10.41
C CYS A 82 1.44 18.38 -10.83
N LEU A 83 0.77 17.62 -9.97
CA LEU A 83 0.35 16.25 -10.21
C LEU A 83 -1.16 16.14 -10.23
N HIS A 84 -1.67 15.20 -11.00
CA HIS A 84 -3.09 14.89 -11.13
C HIS A 84 -3.31 13.38 -10.96
N TRP A 85 -4.38 13.02 -10.27
CA TRP A 85 -4.83 11.64 -10.19
C TRP A 85 -6.27 11.51 -10.66
N GLU A 86 -6.60 10.39 -11.27
CA GLU A 86 -7.95 10.04 -11.69
C GLU A 86 -8.20 8.54 -11.60
N VAL A 87 -9.43 8.16 -11.29
CA VAL A 87 -9.89 6.78 -11.35
C VAL A 87 -10.88 6.63 -12.49
N SER A 88 -10.54 5.79 -13.45
CA SER A 88 -11.38 5.42 -14.58
C SER A 88 -11.88 3.97 -14.47
N THR A 89 -13.09 3.72 -14.98
CA THR A 89 -13.70 2.38 -15.01
C THR A 89 -13.62 1.78 -16.39
N GLY A 90 -12.88 0.70 -16.54
CA GLY A 90 -12.85 -0.08 -17.78
C GLY A 90 -13.95 -1.14 -17.80
N VAL A 91 -14.59 -1.36 -18.95
CA VAL A 91 -15.74 -2.25 -19.11
C VAL A 91 -15.45 -3.69 -18.68
N LEU A 92 -14.21 -4.17 -18.87
CA LEU A 92 -13.80 -5.54 -18.54
C LEU A 92 -12.58 -5.59 -17.60
N SER A 93 -11.81 -4.48 -17.45
CA SER A 93 -10.51 -4.47 -16.77
C SER A 93 -10.57 -4.02 -15.30
N GLY A 94 -11.76 -3.64 -14.82
CA GLY A 94 -11.91 -3.05 -13.50
C GLY A 94 -11.46 -1.59 -13.46
N LYS A 95 -11.25 -1.04 -12.27
CA LYS A 95 -10.89 0.36 -12.07
C LYS A 95 -9.39 0.57 -12.19
N THR A 96 -9.02 1.66 -12.84
CA THR A 96 -7.63 2.07 -13.07
C THR A 96 -7.37 3.41 -12.39
N LEU A 97 -6.37 3.48 -11.51
CA LEU A 97 -5.81 4.72 -11.01
C LEU A 97 -4.73 5.20 -12.00
N THR A 98 -4.88 6.41 -12.49
CA THR A 98 -3.85 7.09 -13.30
C THR A 98 -3.29 8.26 -12.50
N ILE A 99 -1.96 8.35 -12.42
CA ILE A 99 -1.24 9.47 -11.82
C ILE A 99 -0.40 10.10 -12.93
N SER A 100 -0.55 11.42 -13.13
CA SER A 100 0.09 12.18 -14.21
C SER A 100 0.58 13.53 -13.73
N GLY A 101 1.25 14.27 -14.60
CA GLY A 101 1.86 15.55 -14.27
C GLY A 101 3.37 15.49 -14.23
N THR A 102 4.01 16.51 -13.64
CA THR A 102 5.47 16.63 -13.65
C THR A 102 5.99 16.94 -12.25
N GLY A 103 6.94 16.15 -11.77
CA GLY A 103 7.59 16.37 -10.48
C GLY A 103 7.47 15.19 -9.53
N ALA A 104 7.86 15.43 -8.28
CA ALA A 104 7.84 14.42 -7.22
C ALA A 104 6.46 14.33 -6.55
N MET A 105 6.02 13.11 -6.26
CA MET A 105 4.90 12.93 -5.34
C MET A 105 5.34 13.39 -3.94
N PRO A 106 4.47 14.11 -3.21
CA PRO A 106 4.70 14.40 -1.80
C PRO A 106 4.71 13.11 -0.99
N ASP A 107 5.43 13.11 0.12
CA ASP A 107 5.37 12.00 1.05
C ASP A 107 4.01 11.95 1.76
N PHE A 108 3.44 10.77 1.78
CA PHE A 108 2.28 10.47 2.60
C PHE A 108 2.74 9.81 3.90
N ASN A 109 1.93 9.91 4.92
CA ASN A 109 2.21 9.30 6.22
C ASN A 109 0.94 8.61 6.72
N PHE A 110 0.78 7.36 6.32
CA PHE A 110 -0.38 6.56 6.69
C PHE A 110 -0.60 6.51 8.22
N PRO A 111 0.43 6.29 9.06
CA PRO A 111 0.26 6.31 10.51
C PRO A 111 -0.31 7.61 11.09
N GLU A 112 -0.03 8.75 10.48
CA GLU A 112 -0.48 10.07 10.95
C GLU A 112 -1.75 10.56 10.24
N GLY A 113 -2.37 9.72 9.40
CA GLY A 113 -3.58 10.06 8.64
C GLY A 113 -3.35 10.97 7.44
N ASN A 114 -2.10 11.29 7.08
CA ASN A 114 -1.79 11.96 5.83
C ASN A 114 -1.78 10.94 4.69
N LEU A 115 -2.97 10.65 4.15
CA LEU A 115 -3.20 9.61 3.16
C LEU A 115 -3.04 10.12 1.74
N ALA A 116 -2.63 9.24 0.83
CA ALA A 116 -2.70 9.53 -0.59
C ALA A 116 -4.16 9.76 -1.00
N PRO A 117 -4.45 10.75 -1.89
CA PRO A 117 -5.83 11.18 -2.18
C PRO A 117 -6.73 10.05 -2.70
N TRP A 118 -6.18 9.08 -3.42
CA TRP A 118 -6.91 7.91 -3.95
C TRP A 118 -7.18 6.83 -2.90
N TRP A 119 -6.60 6.94 -1.71
CA TRP A 119 -6.75 5.92 -0.67
C TRP A 119 -8.17 5.88 -0.10
N ASN A 120 -8.81 7.05 0.04
CA ASN A 120 -10.21 7.13 0.45
C ASN A 120 -11.15 6.40 -0.53
N TYR A 121 -10.83 6.47 -1.83
CA TYR A 121 -11.55 5.76 -2.86
C TYR A 121 -11.42 4.24 -2.69
N GLU A 122 -10.21 3.74 -2.47
CA GLU A 122 -9.95 2.31 -2.27
C GLU A 122 -10.58 1.79 -0.98
N ALA A 123 -10.46 2.54 0.12
CA ALA A 123 -11.05 2.20 1.41
C ALA A 123 -12.58 2.11 1.33
N LEU A 124 -13.23 3.04 0.62
CA LEU A 124 -14.68 3.02 0.43
C LEU A 124 -15.13 1.81 -0.43
N GLY A 125 -14.36 1.45 -1.44
CA GLY A 125 -14.59 0.24 -2.25
C GLY A 125 -14.52 -1.03 -1.41
N MET A 126 -13.55 -1.12 -0.50
CA MET A 126 -13.45 -2.23 0.45
C MET A 126 -14.66 -2.32 1.37
N LEU A 127 -15.18 -1.19 1.85
CA LEU A 127 -16.36 -1.12 2.72
C LEU A 127 -17.65 -1.57 2.03
N THR A 128 -17.87 -1.16 0.78
CA THR A 128 -19.07 -1.54 0.02
C THR A 128 -19.08 -3.03 -0.33
N SER A 129 -17.91 -3.66 -0.36
CA SER A 129 -17.76 -5.10 -0.61
C SER A 129 -18.02 -5.96 0.63
N PHE A 130 -18.20 -5.36 1.81
CA PHE A 130 -18.30 -6.06 3.10
C PHE A 130 -19.51 -6.99 3.22
N GLY A 131 -20.65 -6.64 2.58
CA GLY A 131 -21.85 -7.46 2.59
C GLY A 131 -21.69 -8.86 1.97
N ASN A 132 -20.61 -9.07 1.21
CA ASN A 132 -20.29 -10.32 0.53
C ASN A 132 -19.03 -11.02 1.07
N PHE A 133 -18.46 -10.56 2.19
CA PHE A 133 -17.20 -11.07 2.79
C PHE A 133 -16.00 -11.10 1.82
N LYS A 134 -15.97 -10.21 0.84
CA LYS A 134 -14.86 -10.05 -0.08
C LYS A 134 -14.14 -8.73 0.23
N LEU A 135 -12.93 -8.82 0.76
CA LEU A 135 -11.97 -7.71 0.85
C LEU A 135 -11.36 -7.49 -0.56
N GLU A 136 -12.17 -7.10 -1.50
CA GLU A 136 -11.72 -6.76 -2.85
C GLU A 136 -11.75 -5.24 -2.97
N GLY A 137 -10.57 -4.62 -2.88
CA GLY A 137 -10.38 -3.26 -3.33
C GLY A 137 -10.80 -3.13 -4.79
N GLU A 138 -11.07 -1.92 -5.23
CA GLU A 138 -11.60 -1.67 -6.58
C GLU A 138 -10.49 -1.34 -7.59
N LEU A 139 -9.35 -0.81 -7.12
CA LEU A 139 -8.24 -0.41 -7.97
C LEU A 139 -7.44 -1.64 -8.42
N LYS A 140 -7.72 -2.12 -9.63
CA LYS A 140 -7.03 -3.30 -10.20
C LYS A 140 -5.76 -2.95 -10.95
N LYS A 141 -5.68 -1.73 -11.44
CA LYS A 141 -4.54 -1.25 -12.21
C LYS A 141 -4.12 0.14 -11.73
N VAL A 142 -2.81 0.35 -11.67
CA VAL A 142 -2.20 1.66 -11.43
C VAL A 142 -1.29 2.00 -12.61
N VAL A 143 -1.42 3.21 -13.13
CA VAL A 143 -0.59 3.75 -14.21
C VAL A 143 -0.01 5.08 -13.76
N ILE A 144 1.29 5.10 -13.54
CA ILE A 144 2.03 6.35 -13.35
C ILE A 144 2.57 6.76 -14.71
N LYS A 145 2.33 8.01 -15.11
CA LYS A 145 2.72 8.58 -16.39
C LYS A 145 4.09 9.23 -16.34
N ASP A 146 4.70 9.39 -17.51
CA ASP A 146 5.96 10.13 -17.65
C ASP A 146 5.85 11.53 -17.05
N GLY A 147 6.95 12.00 -16.46
CA GLY A 147 7.05 13.26 -15.74
C GLY A 147 6.98 13.11 -14.21
N VAL A 148 6.32 12.07 -13.70
CA VAL A 148 6.33 11.74 -12.26
C VAL A 148 7.68 11.11 -11.92
N THR A 149 8.38 11.62 -10.91
CA THR A 149 9.78 11.28 -10.66
C THR A 149 10.03 10.29 -9.52
N ASN A 150 9.02 10.00 -8.70
CA ASN A 150 9.12 9.02 -7.62
C ASN A 150 7.78 8.34 -7.34
N VAL A 151 7.83 7.22 -6.63
CA VAL A 151 6.71 6.69 -5.84
C VAL A 151 7.05 7.01 -4.39
N SER A 152 6.36 7.99 -3.81
CA SER A 152 6.66 8.49 -2.47
C SER A 152 6.29 7.50 -1.36
N ASN A 153 6.60 7.89 -0.11
CA ASN A 153 6.24 7.09 1.05
C ASN A 153 4.73 6.82 1.08
N TYR A 154 4.32 5.57 1.30
CA TYR A 154 2.93 5.11 1.39
C TYR A 154 2.04 5.44 0.18
N ALA A 155 2.59 5.85 -0.96
CA ALA A 155 1.80 6.29 -2.12
C ALA A 155 0.86 5.20 -2.66
N LEU A 156 1.36 3.99 -2.86
CA LEU A 156 0.56 2.84 -3.33
C LEU A 156 0.50 1.75 -2.25
N PHE A 157 0.42 2.18 -0.99
CA PHE A 157 0.31 1.30 0.15
C PHE A 157 -1.09 0.67 0.22
N PHE A 158 -1.14 -0.64 0.43
CA PHE A 158 -2.36 -1.40 0.68
C PHE A 158 -3.42 -1.28 -0.42
N LEU A 159 -3.04 -1.70 -1.64
CA LEU A 159 -3.96 -1.86 -2.78
C LEU A 159 -4.20 -3.37 -3.05
N PRO A 160 -5.06 -4.04 -2.27
CA PRO A 160 -5.18 -5.50 -2.27
C PRO A 160 -5.75 -6.08 -3.57
N ALA A 161 -6.47 -5.27 -4.37
CA ALA A 161 -7.00 -5.69 -5.67
C ALA A 161 -6.02 -5.45 -6.82
N ALA A 162 -4.96 -4.67 -6.63
CA ALA A 162 -4.04 -4.30 -7.68
C ALA A 162 -3.27 -5.52 -8.22
N THR A 163 -3.45 -5.79 -9.50
CA THR A 163 -2.76 -6.86 -10.22
C THR A 163 -1.68 -6.33 -11.15
N GLN A 164 -1.71 -5.03 -11.45
CA GLN A 164 -0.76 -4.37 -12.33
C GLN A 164 -0.43 -2.95 -11.83
N ILE A 165 0.86 -2.66 -11.73
CA ILE A 165 1.38 -1.31 -11.50
C ILE A 165 2.41 -1.02 -12.59
N THR A 166 2.20 0.07 -13.33
CA THR A 166 3.09 0.53 -14.41
C THR A 166 3.80 1.79 -13.98
N LEU A 167 5.12 1.75 -14.01
CA LEU A 167 6.01 2.85 -13.66
C LEU A 167 6.71 3.37 -14.93
N PRO A 168 6.79 4.69 -15.14
CA PRO A 168 7.54 5.26 -16.26
C PRO A 168 9.04 5.32 -15.98
N GLU A 169 9.87 5.52 -17.02
CA GLU A 169 11.32 5.64 -16.87
C GLU A 169 11.74 6.91 -16.10
N SER A 170 10.85 7.88 -15.92
CA SER A 170 11.09 9.07 -15.09
C SER A 170 11.16 8.79 -13.59
N VAL A 171 10.67 7.63 -13.12
CA VAL A 171 10.69 7.26 -11.68
C VAL A 171 12.10 6.84 -11.28
N THR A 172 12.67 7.54 -10.31
CA THR A 172 14.04 7.32 -9.81
C THR A 172 14.10 6.66 -8.42
N SER A 173 12.98 6.65 -7.68
CA SER A 173 12.93 6.04 -6.35
C SER A 173 11.54 5.53 -5.97
N ILE A 174 11.54 4.53 -5.08
CA ILE A 174 10.35 4.03 -4.39
C ILE A 174 10.57 4.28 -2.91
N GLY A 175 9.68 5.02 -2.28
CA GLY A 175 9.76 5.40 -0.88
C GLY A 175 9.40 4.27 0.10
N ARG A 176 9.40 4.61 1.38
CA ARG A 176 9.01 3.71 2.46
C ARG A 176 7.57 3.24 2.28
N TYR A 177 7.32 1.93 2.30
CA TYR A 177 6.01 1.34 2.01
C TYR A 177 5.38 1.82 0.69
N GLY A 178 6.18 2.32 -0.26
CA GLY A 178 5.70 2.98 -1.47
C GLY A 178 4.80 2.11 -2.34
N ILE A 179 5.13 0.83 -2.50
CA ILE A 179 4.33 -0.19 -3.19
C ILE A 179 4.25 -1.44 -2.31
N ALA A 180 3.67 -1.31 -1.14
CA ALA A 180 3.60 -2.41 -0.19
C ALA A 180 2.18 -2.91 0.03
N LEU A 181 2.05 -4.19 0.41
CA LEU A 181 0.80 -4.86 0.72
C LEU A 181 -0.22 -4.89 -0.44
N CYS A 182 0.26 -4.89 -1.69
CA CYS A 182 -0.56 -5.14 -2.88
C CYS A 182 -0.64 -6.66 -3.11
N SER A 183 -1.44 -7.37 -2.34
CA SER A 183 -1.41 -8.83 -2.20
C SER A 183 -1.75 -9.62 -3.47
N LYS A 184 -2.32 -8.98 -4.51
CA LYS A 184 -2.55 -9.59 -5.84
C LYS A 184 -1.48 -9.20 -6.86
N LEU A 185 -0.53 -8.33 -6.50
CA LEU A 185 0.55 -7.92 -7.40
C LEU A 185 1.62 -9.02 -7.45
N ASN A 186 1.66 -9.76 -8.55
CA ASN A 186 2.54 -10.92 -8.71
C ASN A 186 3.83 -10.63 -9.49
N GLY A 187 3.99 -9.42 -9.99
CA GLY A 187 5.19 -8.94 -10.67
C GLY A 187 5.16 -7.43 -10.85
N ILE A 188 6.34 -6.86 -11.01
CA ILE A 188 6.52 -5.43 -11.32
C ILE A 188 7.75 -5.25 -12.19
N SER A 189 7.67 -4.35 -13.18
CA SER A 189 8.82 -3.89 -13.93
C SER A 189 9.33 -2.60 -13.31
N LEU A 190 10.53 -2.64 -12.76
CA LEU A 190 11.19 -1.47 -12.21
C LEU A 190 11.93 -0.71 -13.32
N PRO A 191 11.72 0.61 -13.46
CA PRO A 191 12.45 1.45 -14.40
C PRO A 191 13.96 1.39 -14.17
N ARG A 192 14.74 1.55 -15.24
CA ARG A 192 16.22 1.55 -15.15
C ARG A 192 16.76 2.72 -14.34
N ALA A 193 15.99 3.81 -14.28
CA ALA A 193 16.33 5.01 -13.55
C ALA A 193 16.19 4.86 -12.02
N VAL A 194 15.56 3.77 -11.52
CA VAL A 194 15.38 3.56 -10.08
C VAL A 194 16.72 3.27 -9.41
N THR A 195 17.15 4.17 -8.53
CA THR A 195 18.40 4.09 -7.76
C THR A 195 18.17 3.75 -6.29
N ALA A 196 16.95 3.90 -5.76
CA ALA A 196 16.65 3.63 -4.36
C ALA A 196 15.27 3.00 -4.17
N ILE A 197 15.21 2.00 -3.28
CA ILE A 197 13.99 1.43 -2.72
C ILE A 197 14.07 1.58 -1.21
N GLY A 198 13.10 2.28 -0.63
CA GLY A 198 13.05 2.57 0.81
C GLY A 198 12.64 1.37 1.68
N ASP A 199 12.58 1.60 2.97
CA ASP A 199 12.20 0.60 3.95
C ASP A 199 10.81 0.04 3.66
N PHE A 200 10.70 -1.30 3.61
CA PHE A 200 9.47 -2.00 3.28
C PHE A 200 8.85 -1.58 1.93
N GLY A 201 9.63 -0.96 1.04
CA GLY A 201 9.14 -0.31 -0.18
C GLY A 201 8.34 -1.21 -1.12
N LEU A 202 8.64 -2.51 -1.14
CA LEU A 202 7.99 -3.54 -1.94
C LEU A 202 7.47 -4.72 -1.09
N ALA A 203 7.32 -4.53 0.23
CA ALA A 203 6.95 -5.59 1.15
C ALA A 203 5.51 -6.10 0.95
N GLY A 204 5.25 -7.35 1.33
CA GLY A 204 3.91 -7.94 1.37
C GLY A 204 3.24 -8.18 0.02
N ASN A 205 4.00 -8.14 -1.07
CA ASN A 205 3.51 -8.42 -2.42
C ASN A 205 3.60 -9.92 -2.77
N SER A 206 2.86 -10.33 -3.80
CA SER A 206 2.86 -11.74 -4.26
C SER A 206 3.86 -12.00 -5.38
N PHE A 207 4.95 -11.25 -5.45
CA PHE A 207 5.97 -11.42 -6.49
C PHE A 207 6.49 -12.85 -6.54
N THR A 208 6.55 -13.40 -7.74
CA THR A 208 7.25 -14.67 -8.01
C THR A 208 8.70 -14.45 -8.41
N ALA A 209 8.95 -13.34 -9.09
CA ALA A 209 10.27 -12.83 -9.44
C ALA A 209 10.23 -11.31 -9.60
N VAL A 210 11.33 -10.64 -9.28
CA VAL A 210 11.54 -9.20 -9.53
C VAL A 210 12.95 -9.00 -10.06
N SER A 211 13.07 -8.25 -11.15
CA SER A 211 14.36 -7.82 -11.67
C SER A 211 14.70 -6.45 -11.13
N LEU A 212 15.78 -6.36 -10.38
CA LEU A 212 16.31 -5.09 -9.89
C LEU A 212 17.15 -4.40 -10.97
N PRO A 213 17.01 -3.08 -11.18
CA PRO A 213 17.83 -2.35 -12.13
C PRO A 213 19.30 -2.31 -11.70
N ASP A 214 20.21 -2.36 -12.68
CA ASP A 214 21.65 -2.36 -12.42
C ASP A 214 22.12 -1.09 -11.71
N GLY A 215 21.41 0.03 -11.90
CA GLY A 215 21.66 1.32 -11.26
C GLY A 215 21.18 1.44 -9.81
N LEU A 216 20.56 0.41 -9.24
CA LEU A 216 20.07 0.45 -7.86
C LEU A 216 21.24 0.54 -6.88
N GLN A 217 21.26 1.59 -6.06
CA GLN A 217 22.34 1.91 -5.11
C GLN A 217 21.91 1.71 -3.65
N ALA A 218 20.61 1.85 -3.37
CA ALA A 218 20.07 1.73 -2.02
C ALA A 218 18.88 0.79 -1.97
N LEU A 219 18.91 -0.13 -1.01
CA LEU A 219 17.84 -1.05 -0.68
C LEU A 219 17.55 -0.95 0.81
N GLY A 220 16.34 -0.61 1.18
CA GLY A 220 15.95 -0.37 2.56
C GLY A 220 15.72 -1.65 3.38
N ARG A 221 15.62 -1.47 4.69
CA ARG A 221 15.22 -2.53 5.63
C ARG A 221 13.89 -3.14 5.21
N GLY A 222 13.78 -4.46 5.20
CA GLY A 222 12.52 -5.14 4.89
C GLY A 222 11.98 -4.87 3.47
N ALA A 223 12.80 -4.40 2.52
CA ALA A 223 12.31 -3.97 1.20
C ALA A 223 11.44 -5.01 0.49
N PHE A 224 11.67 -6.29 0.71
CA PHE A 224 10.88 -7.43 0.21
C PHE A 224 10.32 -8.30 1.33
N ASP A 225 10.21 -7.75 2.55
CA ASP A 225 9.61 -8.49 3.67
C ASP A 225 8.25 -9.06 3.25
N ALA A 226 7.96 -10.28 3.67
CA ALA A 226 6.68 -10.90 3.41
C ALA A 226 6.34 -11.19 1.92
N CYS A 227 7.30 -11.13 1.00
CA CYS A 227 7.11 -11.55 -0.38
C CYS A 227 7.15 -13.10 -0.47
N ALA A 228 6.14 -13.77 0.09
CA ALA A 228 6.12 -15.21 0.32
C ALA A 228 6.17 -16.06 -0.96
N SER A 229 5.93 -15.49 -2.13
CA SER A 229 5.99 -16.19 -3.43
C SER A 229 7.32 -16.02 -4.15
N LEU A 230 8.19 -15.12 -3.67
CA LEU A 230 9.48 -14.83 -4.28
C LEU A 230 10.39 -16.05 -4.19
N SER A 231 10.88 -16.52 -5.34
CA SER A 231 11.66 -17.77 -5.41
C SER A 231 13.16 -17.55 -5.50
N GLY A 232 13.60 -16.41 -5.96
CA GLY A 232 15.01 -16.04 -6.08
C GLY A 232 15.17 -14.54 -6.29
N MET A 233 16.35 -14.02 -5.98
CA MET A 233 16.69 -12.62 -6.15
C MET A 233 18.15 -12.49 -6.61
N THR A 234 18.40 -11.57 -7.54
CA THR A 234 19.76 -11.16 -7.90
C THR A 234 19.95 -9.70 -7.56
N LEU A 235 20.85 -9.42 -6.63
CA LEU A 235 21.18 -8.06 -6.18
C LEU A 235 22.17 -7.41 -7.15
N PRO A 236 21.98 -6.12 -7.53
CA PRO A 236 22.97 -5.37 -8.30
C PRO A 236 24.30 -5.23 -7.56
N ALA A 237 25.38 -5.02 -8.32
CA ALA A 237 26.74 -4.96 -7.76
C ALA A 237 26.95 -3.86 -6.72
N ALA A 238 26.17 -2.77 -6.78
CA ALA A 238 26.24 -1.69 -5.82
C ALA A 238 25.62 -2.04 -4.46
N ILE A 239 24.77 -3.07 -4.39
CA ILE A 239 24.20 -3.56 -3.13
C ILE A 239 25.15 -4.60 -2.56
N THR A 240 26.03 -4.19 -1.66
CA THR A 240 27.10 -5.03 -1.11
C THR A 240 26.69 -5.85 0.13
N ALA A 241 25.55 -5.54 0.71
CA ALA A 241 25.00 -6.27 1.85
C ALA A 241 23.47 -6.34 1.77
N VAL A 242 22.89 -7.43 2.25
CA VAL A 242 21.43 -7.57 2.41
C VAL A 242 21.00 -6.76 3.64
N PRO A 243 20.10 -5.79 3.52
CA PRO A 243 19.59 -5.05 4.68
C PRO A 243 18.81 -5.95 5.64
N ASP A 244 18.68 -5.50 6.88
CA ASP A 244 17.89 -6.19 7.91
C ASP A 244 16.47 -6.48 7.40
N LYS A 245 15.96 -7.66 7.73
CA LYS A 245 14.61 -8.12 7.37
C LYS A 245 14.30 -8.06 5.86
N CYS A 246 15.28 -7.78 4.98
CA CYS A 246 15.03 -7.54 3.55
C CYS A 246 14.18 -8.63 2.90
N PHE A 247 14.41 -9.87 3.25
CA PHE A 247 13.69 -11.05 2.76
C PHE A 247 13.03 -11.85 3.89
N ASN A 248 12.76 -11.20 5.04
CA ASN A 248 12.06 -11.87 6.13
C ASN A 248 10.72 -12.39 5.60
N ASP A 249 10.32 -13.59 6.03
CA ASP A 249 9.07 -14.25 5.61
C ASP A 249 8.91 -14.46 4.07
N CYS A 250 9.98 -14.38 3.29
CA CYS A 250 10.01 -14.84 1.90
C CYS A 250 10.10 -16.38 1.87
N THR A 251 9.02 -17.08 2.21
CA THR A 251 9.02 -18.52 2.51
C THR A 251 9.37 -19.44 1.33
N LYS A 252 9.34 -18.91 0.09
CA LYS A 252 9.75 -19.66 -1.11
C LYS A 252 11.12 -19.24 -1.64
N LEU A 253 11.80 -18.30 -0.98
CA LEU A 253 13.10 -17.83 -1.46
C LEU A 253 14.16 -18.91 -1.26
N LEU A 254 14.78 -19.32 -2.36
CA LEU A 254 15.81 -20.36 -2.38
C LEU A 254 17.20 -19.76 -2.50
N THR A 255 17.36 -18.69 -3.29
CA THR A 255 18.67 -18.10 -3.59
C THR A 255 18.62 -16.57 -3.57
N VAL A 256 19.69 -15.97 -3.07
CA VAL A 256 20.00 -14.55 -3.23
C VAL A 256 21.40 -14.46 -3.79
N ASP A 257 21.50 -14.06 -5.05
CA ASP A 257 22.76 -13.95 -5.77
C ASP A 257 23.17 -12.48 -5.90
N TYR A 258 24.48 -12.24 -6.08
CA TYR A 258 25.03 -10.91 -6.35
C TYR A 258 25.54 -10.83 -7.78
N LYS A 259 25.18 -9.77 -8.50
CA LYS A 259 25.85 -9.46 -9.77
C LYS A 259 27.32 -9.16 -9.52
N ARG A 260 28.20 -9.76 -10.32
CA ARG A 260 29.61 -9.40 -10.28
C ARG A 260 29.77 -8.01 -10.89
N ALA A 261 30.57 -7.15 -10.22
CA ALA A 261 31.04 -5.93 -10.84
C ALA A 261 31.82 -6.28 -12.10
N ARG A 262 31.51 -5.64 -13.22
CA ARG A 262 32.26 -5.75 -14.47
C ARG A 262 33.41 -4.78 -14.48
#